data_7439102386c07cbcd7a9dbc3904e8a0d
#
_entry.id   7439102386c07cbcd7a9dbc3904e8a0d
#
_cell.length_a   1.000
_cell.length_b   1.000
_cell.length_c   1.000
_cell.angle_alpha   90.00
_cell.angle_beta   90.00
_cell.angle_gamma   90.00
#
_symmetry.space_group_name_H-M   'P 1'
#
loop_
_entity.id
_entity.type
_entity.pdbx_description
1 polymer ?
#
loop_
_entity_poly.entity_id
_entity_poly.type
_entity_poly.pdbx_seq_one_letter_code
_entity_poly.pdbx_strand_id
1 'polypeptide(L)'
;MKQGIILYQSKYGATKKYANWLSDKIGFDCITVNKADIKKITQYDVIVLGGAIYASGISGLSFLKKHMEALRGKRLAVFCVGASPYEKKAVEQIYQHNLKGELKNIPCFYCRGAWDESIMSFKDRTLCKMLQKAVSKKYPSVCEPWEAALMEAVGKKCDWTDETYLTPLIEYLSQQK
;
A
#
# COMPACT_ATOMS: atom_id res chain seq x y z
N MET A 1 22.57 3.24 14.92
CA MET A 1 21.51 3.38 13.89
C MET A 1 20.36 2.50 14.34
N LYS A 2 19.14 3.03 14.40
CA LYS A 2 17.95 2.22 14.70
C LYS A 2 17.81 1.19 13.60
N GLN A 3 17.79 -0.10 13.96
CA GLN A 3 17.53 -1.16 12.99
C GLN A 3 16.05 -1.11 12.61
N GLY A 4 15.77 -1.07 11.32
CA GLY A 4 14.41 -1.08 10.79
C GLY A 4 14.19 -2.22 9.81
N ILE A 5 12.92 -2.62 9.68
CA ILE A 5 12.49 -3.65 8.74
C ILE A 5 11.27 -3.20 7.97
N ILE A 6 11.24 -3.54 6.68
CA ILE A 6 10.11 -3.35 5.78
C ILE A 6 9.47 -4.72 5.54
N LEU A 7 8.22 -4.84 5.95
CA LEU A 7 7.37 -5.97 5.64
C LEU A 7 6.46 -5.59 4.47
N TYR A 8 6.36 -6.41 3.44
CA TYR A 8 5.45 -6.08 2.34
C TYR A 8 4.59 -7.25 1.90
N GLN A 9 3.38 -6.93 1.42
CA GLN A 9 2.51 -7.86 0.73
C GLN A 9 2.14 -7.30 -0.64
N SER A 10 2.67 -7.92 -1.68
CA SER A 10 2.50 -7.52 -3.08
C SER A 10 1.86 -8.64 -3.90
N LYS A 11 0.91 -8.31 -4.76
CA LYS A 11 0.26 -9.27 -5.65
C LYS A 11 0.82 -9.18 -7.08
N TYR A 12 0.97 -7.95 -7.60
CA TYR A 12 1.36 -7.69 -8.99
C TYR A 12 2.66 -6.88 -9.12
N GLY A 13 3.43 -6.75 -8.04
CA GLY A 13 4.79 -6.23 -8.09
C GLY A 13 4.97 -4.78 -7.64
N ALA A 14 4.00 -3.88 -7.79
CA ALA A 14 4.17 -2.46 -7.46
C ALA A 14 4.56 -2.23 -5.99
N THR A 15 3.89 -2.88 -5.03
CA THR A 15 4.24 -2.77 -3.61
C THR A 15 5.66 -3.29 -3.32
N LYS A 16 6.07 -4.39 -3.97
CA LYS A 16 7.44 -4.91 -3.86
C LYS A 16 8.46 -3.91 -4.38
N LYS A 17 8.16 -3.24 -5.50
CA LYS A 17 9.02 -2.22 -6.10
C LYS A 17 9.27 -1.07 -5.12
N TYR A 18 8.21 -0.53 -4.50
CA TYR A 18 8.33 0.49 -3.46
C TYR A 18 9.09 0.01 -2.22
N ALA A 19 8.83 -1.23 -1.77
CA ALA A 19 9.53 -1.80 -0.63
C ALA A 19 11.05 -1.90 -0.87
N ASN A 20 11.46 -2.31 -2.07
CA ASN A 20 12.86 -2.37 -2.46
C ASN A 20 13.48 -0.97 -2.53
N TRP A 21 12.84 -0.02 -3.21
CA TRP A 21 13.32 1.38 -3.26
C TRP A 21 13.50 1.99 -1.88
N LEU A 22 12.52 1.76 -0.98
CA LEU A 22 12.64 2.24 0.38
C LEU A 22 13.81 1.58 1.11
N SER A 23 13.97 0.25 0.98
CA SER A 23 15.09 -0.50 1.56
C SER A 23 16.43 0.04 1.09
N ASP A 24 16.59 0.26 -0.21
CA ASP A 24 17.83 0.78 -0.82
C ASP A 24 18.14 2.21 -0.33
N LYS A 25 17.12 3.04 -0.11
CA LYS A 25 17.31 4.43 0.33
C LYS A 25 17.65 4.57 1.81
N ILE A 26 17.08 3.74 2.67
CA ILE A 26 17.22 3.91 4.13
C ILE A 26 17.98 2.78 4.82
N GLY A 27 18.39 1.75 4.07
CA GLY A 27 19.19 0.62 4.58
C GLY A 27 18.43 -0.31 5.53
N PHE A 28 17.10 -0.39 5.44
CA PHE A 28 16.30 -1.31 6.25
C PHE A 28 16.23 -2.68 5.58
N ASP A 29 16.18 -3.73 6.40
CA ASP A 29 15.87 -5.07 5.91
C ASP A 29 14.50 -5.10 5.24
N CYS A 30 14.32 -5.93 4.21
CA CYS A 30 13.08 -6.00 3.44
C CYS A 30 12.68 -7.45 3.19
N ILE A 31 11.49 -7.85 3.68
CA ILE A 31 10.95 -9.19 3.51
C ILE A 31 9.44 -9.19 3.24
N THR A 32 8.92 -10.26 2.66
CA THR A 32 7.47 -10.44 2.53
C THR A 32 6.83 -10.78 3.86
N VAL A 33 5.59 -10.33 4.08
CA VAL A 33 4.80 -10.64 5.28
C VAL A 33 4.72 -12.16 5.54
N ASN A 34 4.63 -12.97 4.49
CA ASN A 34 4.53 -14.43 4.60
C ASN A 34 5.80 -15.09 5.16
N LYS A 35 6.94 -14.41 5.12
CA LYS A 35 8.21 -14.88 5.69
C LYS A 35 8.52 -14.23 7.04
N ALA A 36 7.65 -13.37 7.53
CA ALA A 36 7.85 -12.65 8.77
C ALA A 36 7.64 -13.56 9.99
N ASP A 37 8.68 -13.68 10.82
CA ASP A 37 8.61 -14.32 12.13
C ASP A 37 8.57 -13.21 13.19
N ILE A 38 7.48 -13.15 13.96
CA ILE A 38 7.29 -12.09 14.96
C ILE A 38 8.44 -12.03 15.96
N LYS A 39 9.03 -13.15 16.37
CA LYS A 39 10.16 -13.17 17.30
C LYS A 39 11.39 -12.44 16.75
N LYS A 40 11.60 -12.50 15.43
CA LYS A 40 12.67 -11.75 14.75
C LYS A 40 12.27 -10.29 14.52
N ILE A 41 11.01 -10.03 14.15
CA ILE A 41 10.51 -8.68 13.89
C ILE A 41 10.56 -7.81 15.13
N THR A 42 10.32 -8.35 16.31
CA THR A 42 10.39 -7.59 17.58
C THR A 42 11.81 -7.12 17.96
N GLN A 43 12.84 -7.62 17.28
CA GLN A 43 14.23 -7.14 17.48
C GLN A 43 14.49 -5.78 16.80
N TYR A 44 13.65 -5.35 15.86
CA TYR A 44 13.75 -4.07 15.19
C TYR A 44 13.03 -2.96 15.97
N ASP A 45 13.56 -1.74 15.91
CA ASP A 45 12.94 -0.57 16.54
C ASP A 45 11.86 0.05 15.65
N VAL A 46 12.06 -0.04 14.33
CA VAL A 46 11.17 0.55 13.32
C VAL A 46 10.64 -0.54 12.40
N ILE A 47 9.34 -0.60 12.24
CA ILE A 47 8.67 -1.58 11.37
C ILE A 47 7.78 -0.82 10.39
N VAL A 48 8.04 -0.98 9.11
CA VAL A 48 7.24 -0.41 8.03
C VAL A 48 6.47 -1.54 7.34
N LEU A 49 5.15 -1.38 7.18
CA LEU A 49 4.35 -2.30 6.39
C LEU A 49 3.96 -1.68 5.05
N GLY A 50 4.30 -2.36 3.95
CA GLY A 50 3.83 -2.02 2.61
C GLY A 50 2.71 -2.96 2.15
N GLY A 51 1.54 -2.41 1.78
CA GLY A 51 0.39 -3.19 1.35
C GLY A 51 -0.24 -2.69 0.06
N ALA A 52 -0.64 -3.60 -0.83
CA ALA A 52 -1.47 -3.24 -1.97
C ALA A 52 -2.91 -2.93 -1.52
N ILE A 53 -3.52 -1.90 -2.11
CA ILE A 53 -4.94 -1.63 -1.93
C ILE A 53 -5.72 -2.58 -2.85
N TYR A 54 -6.56 -3.42 -2.25
CA TYR A 54 -7.41 -4.35 -2.96
C TYR A 54 -8.81 -4.35 -2.33
N ALA A 55 -9.84 -4.08 -3.14
CA ALA A 55 -11.22 -3.95 -2.67
C ALA A 55 -11.35 -3.04 -1.41
N SER A 56 -10.72 -1.88 -1.45
CA SER A 56 -10.61 -0.89 -0.36
C SER A 56 -9.83 -1.34 0.89
N GLY A 57 -9.36 -2.59 0.93
CA GLY A 57 -8.51 -3.10 2.00
C GLY A 57 -7.02 -2.92 1.71
N ILE A 58 -6.20 -2.72 2.73
CA ILE A 58 -4.73 -2.70 2.63
C ILE A 58 -4.20 -4.07 3.00
N SER A 59 -3.56 -4.73 2.04
CA SER A 59 -2.99 -6.07 2.23
C SER A 59 -1.89 -6.07 3.30
N GLY A 60 -1.84 -7.12 4.10
CA GLY A 60 -0.80 -7.29 5.15
C GLY A 60 -1.14 -6.66 6.50
N LEU A 61 -2.13 -5.77 6.60
CA LEU A 61 -2.52 -5.17 7.89
C LEU A 61 -2.95 -6.20 8.95
N SER A 62 -3.45 -7.36 8.53
CA SER A 62 -3.76 -8.47 9.43
C SER A 62 -2.56 -8.94 10.25
N PHE A 63 -1.35 -8.83 9.70
CA PHE A 63 -0.13 -9.15 10.44
C PHE A 63 0.07 -8.17 11.61
N LEU A 64 -0.04 -6.86 11.36
CA LEU A 64 0.06 -5.87 12.42
C LEU A 64 -1.02 -6.08 13.47
N LYS A 65 -2.29 -6.21 13.06
CA LYS A 65 -3.41 -6.47 13.98
C LYS A 65 -3.16 -7.65 14.89
N LYS A 66 -2.71 -8.76 14.34
CA LYS A 66 -2.45 -10.00 15.09
C LYS A 66 -1.32 -9.84 16.12
N HIS A 67 -0.38 -8.96 15.86
CA HIS A 67 0.85 -8.86 16.63
C HIS A 67 1.04 -7.52 17.36
N MET A 68 0.00 -6.68 17.44
CA MET A 68 0.10 -5.35 18.04
C MET A 68 0.66 -5.36 19.46
N GLU A 69 0.29 -6.34 20.27
CA GLU A 69 0.82 -6.47 21.63
C GLU A 69 2.34 -6.68 21.64
N ALA A 70 2.83 -7.58 20.80
CA ALA A 70 4.27 -7.84 20.66
C ALA A 70 5.04 -6.66 20.03
N LEU A 71 4.35 -5.81 19.28
CA LEU A 71 4.90 -4.62 18.61
C LEU A 71 4.76 -3.34 19.46
N ARG A 72 4.24 -3.44 20.69
CA ARG A 72 4.08 -2.29 21.58
C ARG A 72 5.42 -1.62 21.85
N GLY A 73 5.46 -0.29 21.74
CA GLY A 73 6.69 0.51 21.89
C GLY A 73 7.58 0.56 20.66
N LYS A 74 7.24 -0.16 19.58
CA LYS A 74 7.94 -0.04 18.30
C LYS A 74 7.39 1.13 17.48
N ARG A 75 8.24 1.74 16.67
CA ARG A 75 7.81 2.77 15.73
C ARG A 75 7.23 2.09 14.49
N LEU A 76 5.95 2.29 14.25
CA LEU A 76 5.22 1.68 13.15
C LEU A 76 4.88 2.72 12.08
N ALA A 77 4.95 2.33 10.82
CA ALA A 77 4.44 3.10 9.69
C ALA A 77 3.86 2.14 8.64
N VAL A 78 2.92 2.65 7.84
CA VAL A 78 2.32 1.91 6.73
C VAL A 78 2.48 2.72 5.45
N PHE A 79 2.78 2.08 4.33
CA PHE A 79 2.50 2.65 3.02
C PHE A 79 1.54 1.75 2.26
N CYS A 80 0.63 2.35 1.51
CA CYS A 80 -0.35 1.62 0.72
C CYS A 80 -0.24 2.00 -0.75
N VAL A 81 -0.40 1.00 -1.63
CA VAL A 81 -0.19 1.16 -3.06
C VAL A 81 -1.49 0.89 -3.80
N GLY A 82 -1.99 1.91 -4.51
CA GLY A 82 -3.20 1.84 -5.32
C GLY A 82 -2.98 2.35 -6.74
N ALA A 83 -3.81 1.92 -7.70
CA ALA A 83 -3.68 2.35 -9.09
C ALA A 83 -4.20 3.77 -9.35
N SER A 84 -5.10 4.28 -8.52
CA SER A 84 -5.74 5.60 -8.69
C SER A 84 -4.74 6.74 -8.50
N PRO A 85 -4.94 7.91 -9.12
CA PRO A 85 -4.24 9.12 -8.74
C PRO A 85 -4.44 9.44 -7.25
N TYR A 86 -3.50 10.17 -6.65
CA TYR A 86 -3.69 10.66 -5.30
C TYR A 86 -4.86 11.66 -5.26
N GLU A 87 -5.85 11.36 -4.45
CA GLU A 87 -6.95 12.27 -4.12
C GLU A 87 -7.14 12.23 -2.61
N LYS A 88 -6.97 13.36 -1.95
CA LYS A 88 -6.90 13.48 -0.48
C LYS A 88 -8.09 12.81 0.22
N LYS A 89 -9.31 13.12 -0.22
CA LYS A 89 -10.54 12.61 0.40
C LYS A 89 -10.68 11.09 0.26
N ALA A 90 -10.38 10.56 -0.94
CA ALA A 90 -10.44 9.13 -1.19
C ALA A 90 -9.37 8.36 -0.40
N VAL A 91 -8.17 8.91 -0.31
CA VAL A 91 -7.07 8.32 0.48
C VAL A 91 -7.40 8.36 1.97
N GLU A 92 -7.95 9.45 2.49
CA GLU A 92 -8.40 9.53 3.89
C GLU A 92 -9.50 8.50 4.20
N GLN A 93 -10.43 8.25 3.28
CA GLN A 93 -11.44 7.21 3.43
C GLN A 93 -10.82 5.80 3.52
N ILE A 94 -9.80 5.52 2.70
CA ILE A 94 -9.06 4.25 2.76
C ILE A 94 -8.37 4.12 4.13
N TYR A 95 -7.73 5.18 4.64
CA TYR A 95 -7.09 5.15 5.96
C TYR A 95 -8.12 4.90 7.07
N GLN A 96 -9.22 5.64 7.09
CA GLN A 96 -10.29 5.48 8.08
C GLN A 96 -10.95 4.09 8.03
N HIS A 97 -11.05 3.49 6.84
CA HIS A 97 -11.59 2.15 6.68
C HIS A 97 -10.67 1.07 7.23
N ASN A 98 -9.36 1.22 7.06
CA ASN A 98 -8.37 0.19 7.34
C ASN A 98 -7.68 0.33 8.70
N LEU A 99 -7.39 1.57 9.12
CA LEU A 99 -6.66 1.87 10.35
C LEU A 99 -7.62 2.17 11.49
N LYS A 100 -8.14 1.10 12.09
CA LYS A 100 -9.10 1.15 13.22
C LYS A 100 -8.53 0.50 14.47
N GLY A 101 -9.11 0.83 15.63
CA GLY A 101 -8.68 0.26 16.92
C GLY A 101 -7.22 0.62 17.20
N GLU A 102 -6.41 -0.38 17.50
CA GLU A 102 -4.99 -0.20 17.83
C GLU A 102 -4.14 0.34 16.67
N LEU A 103 -4.61 0.19 15.41
CA LEU A 103 -3.93 0.72 14.24
C LEU A 103 -4.20 2.20 13.96
N LYS A 104 -5.16 2.83 14.66
CA LYS A 104 -5.69 4.18 14.35
C LYS A 104 -4.61 5.27 14.28
N ASN A 105 -3.57 5.15 15.11
CA ASN A 105 -2.51 6.16 15.22
C ASN A 105 -1.26 5.83 14.40
N ILE A 106 -1.30 4.75 13.58
CA ILE A 106 -0.17 4.40 12.73
C ILE A 106 -0.24 5.29 11.48
N PRO A 107 0.81 6.09 11.19
CA PRO A 107 0.84 6.91 9.99
C PRO A 107 0.84 6.04 8.73
N CYS A 108 0.06 6.45 7.74
CA CYS A 108 -0.06 5.75 6.47
C CYS A 108 0.21 6.72 5.31
N PHE A 109 0.93 6.24 4.32
CA PHE A 109 1.39 7.01 3.17
C PHE A 109 0.92 6.34 1.88
N TYR A 110 0.30 7.12 0.99
CA TYR A 110 -0.19 6.61 -0.28
C TYR A 110 0.91 6.66 -1.33
N CYS A 111 1.01 5.58 -2.12
CA CYS A 111 1.86 5.50 -3.30
C CYS A 111 1.01 5.08 -4.50
N ARG A 112 1.20 5.72 -5.66
CA ARG A 112 0.53 5.30 -6.88
C ARG A 112 1.25 4.09 -7.47
N GLY A 113 0.50 3.07 -7.87
CA GLY A 113 1.02 1.80 -8.34
C GLY A 113 1.00 1.66 -9.86
N ALA A 114 0.65 0.45 -10.31
CA ALA A 114 0.61 0.07 -11.70
C ALA A 114 -0.69 -0.66 -12.03
N TRP A 115 -0.99 -0.75 -13.33
CA TRP A 115 -2.13 -1.48 -13.85
C TRP A 115 -1.69 -2.32 -15.06
N ASP A 116 -1.93 -3.61 -15.02
CA ASP A 116 -1.67 -4.52 -16.12
C ASP A 116 -2.63 -5.71 -16.05
N GLU A 117 -3.69 -5.68 -16.86
CA GLU A 117 -4.69 -6.75 -16.88
C GLU A 117 -4.13 -8.08 -17.37
N SER A 118 -3.03 -8.06 -18.15
CA SER A 118 -2.44 -9.28 -18.73
C SER A 118 -1.86 -10.23 -17.69
N ILE A 119 -1.37 -9.67 -16.57
CA ILE A 119 -0.80 -10.45 -15.44
C ILE A 119 -1.80 -10.74 -14.33
N MET A 120 -3.02 -10.20 -14.41
CA MET A 120 -4.03 -10.43 -13.38
C MET A 120 -4.54 -11.88 -13.40
N SER A 121 -4.85 -12.40 -12.22
CA SER A 121 -5.57 -13.67 -12.10
C SER A 121 -6.92 -13.58 -12.81
N PHE A 122 -7.46 -14.73 -13.24
CA PHE A 122 -8.78 -14.77 -13.88
C PHE A 122 -9.87 -14.09 -13.04
N LYS A 123 -9.85 -14.34 -11.72
CA LYS A 123 -10.80 -13.73 -10.77
C LYS A 123 -10.70 -12.21 -10.75
N ASP A 124 -9.48 -11.68 -10.63
CA ASP A 124 -9.28 -10.22 -10.57
C ASP A 124 -9.62 -9.55 -11.89
N ARG A 125 -9.23 -10.16 -13.00
CA ARG A 125 -9.56 -9.66 -14.34
C ARG A 125 -11.08 -9.62 -14.56
N THR A 126 -11.80 -10.64 -14.10
CA THR A 126 -13.27 -10.67 -14.21
C THR A 126 -13.89 -9.57 -13.35
N LEU A 127 -13.42 -9.40 -12.11
CA LEU A 127 -13.89 -8.34 -11.22
C LEU A 127 -13.63 -6.95 -11.81
N CYS A 128 -12.44 -6.71 -12.36
CA CYS A 128 -12.10 -5.46 -13.02
C CYS A 128 -13.01 -5.18 -14.23
N LYS A 129 -13.26 -6.19 -15.07
CA LYS A 129 -14.17 -6.05 -16.22
C LYS A 129 -15.62 -5.73 -15.80
N MET A 130 -16.10 -6.34 -14.72
CA MET A 130 -17.42 -6.01 -14.18
C MET A 130 -17.47 -4.56 -13.70
N LEU A 131 -16.43 -4.11 -13.01
CA LEU A 131 -16.31 -2.74 -12.52
C LEU A 131 -16.23 -1.74 -13.68
N GLN A 132 -15.38 -2.01 -14.68
CA GLN A 132 -15.27 -1.21 -15.91
C GLN A 132 -16.64 -1.08 -16.61
N LYS A 133 -17.40 -2.20 -16.74
CA LYS A 133 -18.73 -2.19 -17.33
C LYS A 133 -19.73 -1.37 -16.51
N ALA A 134 -19.62 -1.36 -15.19
CA ALA A 134 -20.47 -0.53 -14.32
C ALA A 134 -20.15 0.95 -14.48
N VAL A 135 -18.85 1.30 -14.47
CA VAL A 135 -18.38 2.69 -14.62
C VAL A 135 -18.67 3.25 -16.01
N SER A 136 -18.51 2.44 -17.07
CA SER A 136 -18.78 2.88 -18.46
C SER A 136 -20.24 3.33 -18.72
N LYS A 137 -21.16 2.99 -17.83
CA LYS A 137 -22.55 3.44 -17.90
C LYS A 137 -22.77 4.82 -17.27
N LYS A 138 -21.78 5.37 -16.56
CA LYS A 138 -21.85 6.69 -15.95
C LYS A 138 -21.46 7.77 -16.95
N TYR A 139 -22.04 8.96 -16.80
CA TYR A 139 -21.54 10.12 -17.54
C TYR A 139 -20.16 10.52 -17.02
N PRO A 140 -19.21 10.89 -17.89
CA PRO A 140 -17.85 11.29 -17.48
C PRO A 140 -17.81 12.39 -16.41
N SER A 141 -18.77 13.32 -16.44
CA SER A 141 -18.88 14.42 -15.49
C SER A 141 -19.23 14.03 -14.06
N VAL A 142 -19.71 12.79 -13.84
CA VAL A 142 -20.07 12.27 -12.52
C VAL A 142 -19.16 11.14 -12.05
N CYS A 143 -18.09 10.85 -12.81
CA CYS A 143 -17.11 9.83 -12.43
C CYS A 143 -16.20 10.36 -11.31
N GLU A 144 -15.99 9.52 -10.31
CA GLU A 144 -14.96 9.74 -9.31
C GLU A 144 -13.55 9.64 -9.94
N PRO A 145 -12.52 10.28 -9.38
CA PRO A 145 -11.17 10.25 -9.95
C PRO A 145 -10.62 8.83 -10.19
N TRP A 146 -10.93 7.89 -9.32
CA TRP A 146 -10.52 6.50 -9.48
C TRP A 146 -11.27 5.79 -10.63
N GLU A 147 -12.53 6.15 -10.88
CA GLU A 147 -13.34 5.62 -11.98
C GLU A 147 -12.79 6.12 -13.33
N ALA A 148 -12.46 7.40 -13.41
CA ALA A 148 -11.82 7.99 -14.59
C ALA A 148 -10.46 7.31 -14.88
N ALA A 149 -9.62 7.12 -13.86
CA ALA A 149 -8.34 6.43 -13.99
C ALA A 149 -8.50 4.96 -14.41
N LEU A 150 -9.53 4.26 -13.88
CA LEU A 150 -9.86 2.90 -14.29
C LEU A 150 -10.20 2.84 -15.78
N MET A 151 -11.05 3.75 -16.25
CA MET A 151 -11.47 3.77 -17.68
C MET A 151 -10.32 4.14 -18.61
N GLU A 152 -9.42 5.03 -18.18
CA GLU A 152 -8.21 5.37 -18.94
C GLU A 152 -7.26 4.18 -19.08
N ALA A 153 -7.19 3.31 -18.08
CA ALA A 153 -6.30 2.15 -18.04
C ALA A 153 -6.84 0.90 -18.77
N VAL A 154 -8.12 0.91 -19.21
CA VAL A 154 -8.74 -0.24 -19.90
C VAL A 154 -7.89 -0.65 -21.12
N GLY A 155 -7.50 -1.94 -21.15
CA GLY A 155 -6.73 -2.51 -22.24
C GLY A 155 -5.28 -2.00 -22.37
N LYS A 156 -4.81 -1.23 -21.39
CA LYS A 156 -3.44 -0.71 -21.36
C LYS A 156 -2.63 -1.36 -20.26
N LYS A 157 -1.30 -1.29 -20.43
CA LYS A 157 -0.34 -1.53 -19.37
C LYS A 157 0.18 -0.17 -18.90
N CYS A 158 -0.06 0.16 -17.64
CA CYS A 158 0.32 1.43 -17.04
C CYS A 158 1.22 1.21 -15.83
N ASP A 159 2.34 1.93 -15.76
CA ASP A 159 3.20 1.98 -14.59
C ASP A 159 3.32 3.45 -14.16
N TRP A 160 2.66 3.80 -13.05
CA TRP A 160 2.68 5.15 -12.44
C TRP A 160 3.51 5.17 -11.16
N THR A 161 4.33 4.13 -10.94
CA THR A 161 5.19 4.09 -9.76
C THR A 161 6.29 5.13 -9.88
N ASP A 162 6.49 5.89 -8.81
CA ASP A 162 7.51 6.93 -8.72
C ASP A 162 8.07 6.96 -7.28
N GLU A 163 9.37 6.97 -7.14
CA GLU A 163 10.05 7.00 -5.83
C GLU A 163 9.70 8.23 -5.00
N THR A 164 9.28 9.32 -5.62
CA THR A 164 8.87 10.56 -4.93
C THR A 164 7.68 10.35 -4.01
N TYR A 165 6.84 9.34 -4.26
CA TYR A 165 5.77 8.96 -3.34
C TYR A 165 6.28 8.48 -1.97
N LEU A 166 7.54 8.03 -1.88
CA LEU A 166 8.15 7.62 -0.62
C LEU A 166 8.69 8.79 0.21
N THR A 167 8.84 9.99 -0.37
CA THR A 167 9.43 11.15 0.31
C THR A 167 8.77 11.44 1.66
N PRO A 168 7.43 11.53 1.79
CA PRO A 168 6.79 11.80 3.08
C PRO A 168 7.03 10.71 4.13
N LEU A 169 7.11 9.44 3.70
CA LEU A 169 7.44 8.33 4.59
C LEU A 169 8.90 8.41 5.06
N ILE A 170 9.84 8.70 4.16
CA ILE A 170 11.26 8.83 4.48
C ILE A 170 11.48 10.00 5.45
N GLU A 171 10.86 11.14 5.21
CA GLU A 171 10.87 12.29 6.12
C GLU A 171 10.33 11.93 7.50
N TYR A 172 9.19 11.25 7.57
CA TYR A 172 8.64 10.74 8.82
C TYR A 172 9.64 9.83 9.54
N LEU A 173 10.25 8.88 8.85
CA LEU A 173 11.21 7.94 9.43
C LEU A 173 12.51 8.61 9.88
N SER A 174 12.92 9.70 9.24
CA SER A 174 14.12 10.48 9.57
C SER A 174 13.95 11.36 10.82
N GLN A 175 12.71 11.73 11.17
CA GLN A 175 12.45 12.53 12.37
C GLN A 175 12.81 11.69 13.62
N GLN A 176 13.83 12.11 14.33
CA GLN A 176 14.16 11.55 15.65
C GLN A 176 13.10 12.03 16.66
N LYS A 177 12.45 11.12 17.34
CA LYS A 177 11.76 11.41 18.59
C LYS A 177 12.68 11.12 19.74
#